data_58d35ba55b774012c9993d98762860a2
#
_entry.id   58d35ba55b774012c9993d98762860a2
#
_cell.length_a   1.000
_cell.length_b   1.000
_cell.length_c   1.000
_cell.angle_alpha   90.00
_cell.angle_beta   90.00
_cell.angle_gamma   90.00
#
_symmetry.space_group_name_H-M   'P 1'
#
loop_
_entity.id
_entity.type
_entity.pdbx_description
1 polymer ?
#
loop_
_entity_poly.entity_id
_entity_poly.type
_entity_poly.pdbx_seq_one_letter_code
_entity_poly.pdbx_strand_id
1 'polypeptide(L)'
;MLRRFINYCYETHFLTGHLHSNSNIVFNDHQMEHNTAAVCGIWWHADVCIDGTPQGYGGYEVDGNQVKWYYKSAGHPKDYQFRSYAAGTSKEFPKDIIANVWNWDKNWKVEWLENGKVMGT
;
A
#
# COMPACT_ATOMS: atom_id res chain seq x y z
N MET A 1 -0.05 -27.17 13.26
CA MET A 1 0.48 -26.49 14.46
C MET A 1 0.38 -24.96 14.35
N LEU A 2 0.84 -24.35 13.27
CA LEU A 2 0.81 -22.88 13.07
C LEU A 2 -0.60 -22.27 13.17
N ARG A 3 -1.61 -22.83 12.46
CA ARG A 3 -3.01 -22.35 12.52
C ARG A 3 -3.61 -22.31 13.91
N ARG A 4 -3.20 -23.24 14.80
CA ARG A 4 -3.71 -23.31 16.18
C ARG A 4 -3.14 -22.20 17.05
N PHE A 5 -1.92 -21.78 16.79
CA PHE A 5 -1.26 -20.67 17.50
C PHE A 5 -1.85 -19.32 17.09
N ILE A 6 -2.06 -19.10 15.80
CA ILE A 6 -2.62 -17.87 15.23
C ILE A 6 -4.01 -17.55 15.80
N ASN A 7 -4.84 -18.57 16.04
CA ASN A 7 -6.18 -18.39 16.61
C ASN A 7 -6.20 -17.94 18.11
N TYR A 8 -5.06 -17.94 18.79
CA TYR A 8 -4.93 -17.41 20.15
C TYR A 8 -4.42 -15.97 20.20
N CYS A 9 -3.94 -15.43 19.07
CA CYS A 9 -3.50 -14.05 18.99
C CYS A 9 -4.71 -13.14 18.76
N TYR A 10 -4.76 -12.02 19.47
CA TYR A 10 -5.80 -11.00 19.26
C TYR A 10 -5.73 -10.41 17.87
N GLU A 11 -4.52 -10.18 17.38
CA GLU A 11 -4.24 -9.66 16.05
C GLU A 11 -2.99 -10.35 15.49
N THR A 12 -2.96 -10.61 14.18
CA THR A 12 -1.85 -11.26 13.51
C THR A 12 -1.51 -10.53 12.22
N HIS A 13 -0.27 -10.08 12.09
CA HIS A 13 0.27 -9.49 10.89
C HIS A 13 1.29 -10.41 10.24
N PHE A 14 1.07 -10.78 8.99
CA PHE A 14 2.01 -11.51 8.17
C PHE A 14 2.81 -10.51 7.35
N LEU A 15 4.12 -10.47 7.51
CA LEU A 15 5.00 -9.63 6.71
C LEU A 15 5.62 -10.48 5.62
N THR A 16 5.28 -10.19 4.38
CA THR A 16 5.73 -10.94 3.20
C THR A 16 6.37 -10.01 2.16
N GLY A 17 6.93 -10.58 1.14
CA GLY A 17 7.58 -9.86 0.05
C GLY A 17 7.79 -10.78 -1.15
N HIS A 18 8.87 -10.56 -1.92
CA HIS A 18 9.26 -11.36 -3.09
C HIS A 18 8.47 -11.06 -4.38
N LEU A 19 7.22 -10.68 -4.30
CA LEU A 19 6.36 -10.45 -5.48
C LEU A 19 6.67 -9.14 -6.22
N HIS A 20 7.52 -8.27 -5.66
CA HIS A 20 7.80 -6.93 -6.20
C HIS A 20 6.52 -6.12 -6.47
N SER A 21 5.55 -6.25 -5.60
CA SER A 21 4.31 -5.47 -5.55
C SER A 21 3.97 -5.12 -4.11
N ASN A 22 3.15 -4.12 -3.88
CA ASN A 22 2.72 -3.73 -2.54
C ASN A 22 1.22 -3.97 -2.38
N SER A 23 0.84 -4.72 -1.35
CA SER A 23 -0.57 -4.97 -1.08
C SER A 23 -0.82 -5.28 0.40
N ASN A 24 -1.96 -4.81 0.89
CA ASN A 24 -2.51 -5.19 2.18
C ASN A 24 -3.69 -6.15 1.95
N ILE A 25 -3.58 -7.38 2.43
CA ILE A 25 -4.61 -8.42 2.27
C ILE A 25 -5.26 -8.68 3.62
N VAL A 26 -6.53 -8.36 3.73
CA VAL A 26 -7.33 -8.57 4.95
C VAL A 26 -8.00 -9.94 4.85
N PHE A 27 -7.58 -10.89 5.70
CA PHE A 27 -8.22 -12.21 5.76
C PHE A 27 -9.48 -12.20 6.63
N ASN A 28 -9.44 -11.45 7.73
CA ASN A 28 -10.56 -11.21 8.63
C ASN A 28 -10.23 -10.02 9.55
N ASP A 29 -11.07 -9.74 10.55
CA ASP A 29 -10.90 -8.60 11.45
C ASP A 29 -9.63 -8.64 12.32
N HIS A 30 -8.97 -9.79 12.40
CA HIS A 30 -7.81 -10.02 13.26
C HIS A 30 -6.57 -10.48 12.51
N GLN A 31 -6.65 -10.65 11.19
CA GLN A 31 -5.55 -11.21 10.40
C GLN A 31 -5.35 -10.43 9.10
N MET A 32 -4.15 -9.94 8.91
CA MET A 32 -3.75 -9.16 7.74
C MET A 32 -2.38 -9.61 7.24
N GLU A 33 -2.21 -9.63 5.93
CA GLU A 33 -0.92 -9.77 5.28
C GLU A 33 -0.49 -8.45 4.65
N HIS A 34 0.76 -8.08 4.90
CA HIS A 34 1.44 -6.96 4.28
C HIS A 34 2.49 -7.51 3.32
N ASN A 35 2.17 -7.58 2.04
CA ASN A 35 3.14 -7.90 1.02
C ASN A 35 3.83 -6.61 0.59
N THR A 36 5.11 -6.48 0.94
CA THR A 36 5.86 -5.25 0.75
C THR A 36 6.58 -5.25 -0.60
N ALA A 37 6.47 -4.13 -1.31
CA ALA A 37 7.19 -3.86 -2.54
C ALA A 37 8.72 -3.90 -2.35
N ALA A 38 9.44 -4.02 -3.45
CA ALA A 38 10.88 -4.20 -3.44
C ALA A 38 11.65 -2.88 -3.60
N VAL A 39 12.75 -2.73 -2.87
CA VAL A 39 13.68 -1.59 -3.01
C VAL A 39 14.32 -1.54 -4.40
N CYS A 40 14.43 -2.68 -5.08
CA CYS A 40 14.97 -2.76 -6.44
C CYS A 40 13.94 -2.52 -7.55
N GLY A 41 12.68 -2.20 -7.20
CA GLY A 41 11.60 -2.07 -8.18
C GLY A 41 11.43 -3.35 -9.02
N ILE A 42 11.19 -3.19 -10.32
CA ILE A 42 11.17 -4.33 -11.27
C ILE A 42 12.62 -4.69 -11.62
N TRP A 43 13.29 -5.46 -10.75
CA TRP A 43 14.63 -6.04 -11.00
C TRP A 43 15.66 -5.03 -11.55
N TRP A 44 15.68 -3.81 -11.02
CA TRP A 44 16.55 -2.72 -11.45
C TRP A 44 16.29 -2.21 -12.89
N HIS A 45 15.17 -2.59 -13.49
CA HIS A 45 14.76 -2.12 -14.83
C HIS A 45 13.88 -0.88 -14.78
N ALA A 46 13.24 -0.62 -13.64
CA ALA A 46 12.41 0.56 -13.41
C ALA A 46 12.48 0.99 -11.94
N ASP A 47 12.15 2.24 -11.68
CA ASP A 47 12.03 2.83 -10.34
C ASP A 47 10.67 2.57 -9.68
N VAL A 48 9.87 1.68 -10.27
CA VAL A 48 8.59 1.20 -9.77
C VAL A 48 8.56 -0.32 -9.72
N CYS A 49 7.67 -0.85 -8.92
CA CYS A 49 7.34 -2.27 -8.83
C CYS A 49 6.29 -2.68 -9.87
N ILE A 50 5.93 -3.96 -9.92
CA ILE A 50 5.02 -4.54 -10.94
C ILE A 50 3.64 -3.86 -10.93
N ASP A 51 3.16 -3.46 -9.76
CA ASP A 51 1.89 -2.77 -9.53
C ASP A 51 1.97 -1.23 -9.66
N GLY A 52 3.12 -0.70 -10.06
CA GLY A 52 3.38 0.74 -10.16
C GLY A 52 3.72 1.43 -8.84
N THR A 53 3.80 0.70 -7.73
CA THR A 53 4.31 1.23 -6.45
C THR A 53 5.77 1.63 -6.62
N PRO A 54 6.21 2.83 -6.18
CA PRO A 54 7.63 3.20 -6.22
C PRO A 54 8.48 2.21 -5.44
N GLN A 55 9.75 2.05 -5.82
CA GLN A 55 10.71 1.27 -5.00
C GLN A 55 10.71 1.79 -3.55
N GLY A 56 10.75 0.85 -2.60
CA GLY A 56 10.67 1.22 -1.19
C GLY A 56 10.55 0.02 -0.26
N TYR A 57 10.07 0.27 0.94
CA TYR A 57 9.94 -0.73 1.99
C TYR A 57 8.79 -0.40 2.96
N GLY A 58 8.27 -1.41 3.63
CA GLY A 58 7.32 -1.26 4.72
C GLY A 58 8.01 -0.85 6.03
N GLY A 59 7.47 0.14 6.73
CA GLY A 59 7.87 0.48 8.10
C GLY A 59 6.77 0.06 9.07
N TYR A 60 7.15 -0.52 10.21
CA TYR A 60 6.23 -1.01 11.23
C TYR A 60 6.64 -0.47 12.59
N GLU A 61 5.70 0.15 13.27
CA GLU A 61 5.86 0.68 14.62
C GLU A 61 5.00 -0.16 15.56
N VAL A 62 5.61 -0.78 16.57
CA VAL A 62 4.93 -1.65 17.52
C VAL A 62 4.99 -1.03 18.91
N ASP A 63 3.84 -0.79 19.50
CA ASP A 63 3.70 -0.29 20.86
C ASP A 63 2.73 -1.20 21.64
N GLY A 64 3.29 -2.04 22.52
CA GLY A 64 2.54 -3.08 23.20
C GLY A 64 1.89 -4.06 22.21
N ASN A 65 0.55 -4.05 22.13
CA ASN A 65 -0.25 -4.85 21.22
C ASN A 65 -0.77 -4.07 19.99
N GLN A 66 -0.33 -2.83 19.81
CA GLN A 66 -0.72 -2.02 18.67
C GLN A 66 0.37 -2.04 17.59
N VAL A 67 -0.04 -2.24 16.35
CA VAL A 67 0.82 -2.20 15.18
C VAL A 67 0.35 -1.08 14.27
N LYS A 68 1.27 -0.17 13.93
CA LYS A 68 1.08 0.85 12.89
C LYS A 68 2.05 0.59 11.77
N TRP A 69 1.63 0.79 10.54
CA TRP A 69 2.49 0.58 9.39
C TRP A 69 2.37 1.71 8.39
N TYR A 70 3.38 1.83 7.57
CA TYR A 70 3.42 2.76 6.46
C TYR A 70 4.35 2.24 5.37
N TYR A 71 4.13 2.69 4.16
CA TYR A 71 5.07 2.47 3.08
C TYR A 71 6.06 3.64 2.99
N LYS A 72 7.33 3.35 2.79
CA LYS A 72 8.39 4.35 2.60
C LYS A 72 9.02 4.21 1.22
N SER A 73 8.63 5.08 0.29
CA SER A 73 9.28 5.18 -1.02
C SER A 73 10.72 5.67 -0.88
N ALA A 74 11.64 5.01 -1.58
CA ALA A 74 13.03 5.42 -1.63
C ALA A 74 13.14 6.83 -2.24
N GLY A 75 13.92 7.70 -1.61
CA GLY A 75 14.12 9.08 -2.07
C GLY A 75 12.95 10.04 -1.82
N HIS A 76 11.82 9.59 -1.30
CA HIS A 76 10.64 10.43 -1.03
C HIS A 76 10.36 10.57 0.47
N PRO A 77 9.63 11.61 0.93
CA PRO A 77 9.21 11.73 2.32
C PRO A 77 8.17 10.66 2.70
N LYS A 78 7.90 10.50 4.02
CA LYS A 78 7.00 9.45 4.55
C LYS A 78 5.55 9.63 4.11
N ASP A 79 5.12 10.85 3.86
CA ASP A 79 3.76 11.22 3.43
C ASP A 79 3.51 11.03 1.92
N TYR A 80 4.53 10.64 1.17
CA TYR A 80 4.36 10.28 -0.24
C TYR A 80 3.75 8.87 -0.34
N GLN A 81 2.42 8.81 -0.35
CA GLN A 81 1.65 7.55 -0.28
C GLN A 81 0.81 7.26 -1.52
N PHE A 82 0.82 8.14 -2.52
CA PHE A 82 0.11 7.92 -3.77
C PHE A 82 0.75 8.67 -4.93
N ARG A 83 0.43 8.25 -6.15
CA ARG A 83 0.72 8.95 -7.40
C ARG A 83 -0.57 9.07 -8.21
N SER A 84 -0.85 10.26 -8.73
CA SER A 84 -1.97 10.49 -9.62
C SER A 84 -1.52 10.53 -11.08
N TYR A 85 -2.42 10.14 -11.97
CA TYR A 85 -2.25 10.13 -13.42
C TYR A 85 -3.42 10.89 -14.05
N ALA A 86 -3.10 11.83 -14.95
CA ALA A 86 -4.10 12.63 -15.63
C ALA A 86 -4.97 11.80 -16.58
N ALA A 87 -6.16 12.28 -16.87
CA ALA A 87 -7.00 11.72 -17.93
C ALA A 87 -6.22 11.62 -19.25
N GLY A 88 -6.42 10.52 -19.98
CA GLY A 88 -5.67 10.20 -21.19
C GLY A 88 -4.40 9.36 -20.96
N THR A 89 -3.97 9.16 -19.72
CA THR A 89 -2.78 8.34 -19.39
C THR A 89 -3.08 6.85 -19.50
N SER A 90 -4.25 6.40 -19.08
CA SER A 90 -4.68 5.01 -19.17
C SER A 90 -5.41 4.73 -20.49
N LYS A 91 -5.04 3.61 -21.14
CA LYS A 91 -5.77 3.11 -22.32
C LYS A 91 -7.13 2.52 -21.94
N GLU A 92 -7.23 1.93 -20.75
CA GLU A 92 -8.44 1.28 -20.25
C GLU A 92 -9.45 2.31 -19.72
N PHE A 93 -8.95 3.37 -19.08
CA PHE A 93 -9.76 4.45 -18.50
C PHE A 93 -9.33 5.83 -19.07
N PRO A 94 -9.56 6.09 -20.35
CA PRO A 94 -8.98 7.27 -21.02
C PRO A 94 -9.57 8.60 -20.59
N LYS A 95 -10.71 8.59 -19.91
CA LYS A 95 -11.39 9.82 -19.44
C LYS A 95 -11.20 10.07 -17.95
N ASP A 96 -10.59 9.13 -17.22
CA ASP A 96 -10.53 9.15 -15.77
C ASP A 96 -9.16 9.66 -15.28
N ILE A 97 -9.17 10.37 -14.17
CA ILE A 97 -7.99 10.62 -13.36
C ILE A 97 -7.82 9.39 -12.46
N ILE A 98 -6.64 8.80 -12.47
CA ILE A 98 -6.34 7.60 -11.72
C ILE A 98 -5.37 7.93 -10.61
N ALA A 99 -5.58 7.37 -9.42
CA ALA A 99 -4.62 7.39 -8.33
C ALA A 99 -4.20 5.97 -7.96
N ASN A 100 -2.88 5.73 -7.92
CA ASN A 100 -2.32 4.54 -7.32
C ASN A 100 -1.95 4.87 -5.87
N VAL A 101 -2.64 4.26 -4.92
CA VAL A 101 -2.45 4.44 -3.47
C VAL A 101 -1.86 3.15 -2.92
N TRP A 102 -0.57 3.13 -2.62
CA TRP A 102 0.16 1.88 -2.35
C TRP A 102 0.10 1.34 -0.93
N ASN A 103 -0.35 2.12 0.04
CA ASN A 103 -0.52 1.63 1.42
C ASN A 103 -1.97 1.69 1.89
N TRP A 104 -2.92 1.63 0.96
CA TRP A 104 -4.34 1.71 1.27
C TRP A 104 -4.80 0.53 2.13
N ASP A 105 -5.66 0.81 3.09
CA ASP A 105 -6.47 -0.15 3.83
C ASP A 105 -7.91 0.36 4.02
N LYS A 106 -8.76 -0.46 4.62
CA LYS A 106 -10.20 -0.15 4.82
C LYS A 106 -10.49 1.12 5.65
N ASN A 107 -9.51 1.63 6.39
CA ASN A 107 -9.64 2.82 7.23
C ASN A 107 -9.19 4.09 6.49
N TRP A 108 -8.62 3.96 5.31
CA TRP A 108 -8.18 5.08 4.50
C TRP A 108 -9.32 5.63 3.66
N LYS A 109 -9.35 6.95 3.54
CA LYS A 109 -10.26 7.67 2.68
C LYS A 109 -9.47 8.37 1.58
N VAL A 110 -9.87 8.16 0.35
CA VAL A 110 -9.32 8.86 -0.81
C VAL A 110 -10.34 9.89 -1.27
N GLU A 111 -9.96 11.14 -1.31
CA GLU A 111 -10.82 12.24 -1.71
C GLU A 111 -10.24 12.97 -2.91
N TRP A 112 -11.09 13.32 -3.87
CA TRP A 112 -10.76 14.26 -4.90
C TRP A 112 -11.26 15.65 -4.52
N LEU A 113 -10.35 16.63 -4.58
CA LEU A 113 -10.66 18.02 -4.30
C LEU A 113 -10.45 18.89 -5.55
N GLU A 114 -11.38 19.80 -5.81
CA GLU A 114 -11.24 20.85 -6.80
C GLU A 114 -11.46 22.21 -6.13
N ASN A 115 -10.49 23.12 -6.26
CA ASN A 115 -10.49 24.43 -5.59
C ASN A 115 -10.76 24.34 -4.06
N GLY A 116 -10.24 23.32 -3.41
CA GLY A 116 -10.41 23.08 -1.96
C GLY A 116 -11.77 22.49 -1.54
N LYS A 117 -12.63 22.15 -2.50
CA LYS A 117 -13.92 21.50 -2.25
C LYS A 117 -13.84 20.03 -2.62
N VAL A 118 -14.32 19.15 -1.73
CA VAL A 118 -14.41 17.71 -2.01
C VAL A 118 -15.47 17.47 -3.09
N MET A 119 -15.07 16.84 -4.18
CA MET A 119 -15.92 16.54 -5.35
C MET A 119 -16.32 15.07 -5.41
N GLY A 120 -15.57 14.18 -4.74
CA GLY A 120 -15.85 12.76 -4.67
C GLY A 120 -14.95 12.05 -3.65
N THR A 121 -15.35 10.82 -3.31
CA THR A 121 -14.66 9.91 -2.38
C THR A 121 -14.61 8.54 -3.01
#